data_30223cc2719909e8d7cfacdebc23e5e0
#
_entry.id   30223cc2719909e8d7cfacdebc23e5e0
#
_cell.length_a   1.000
_cell.length_b   1.000
_cell.length_c   1.000
_cell.angle_alpha   90.00
_cell.angle_beta   90.00
_cell.angle_gamma   90.00
#
_symmetry.space_group_name_H-M   'P 1'
#
loop_
_entity.id
_entity.type
_entity.pdbx_description
1 polymer ?
#
loop_
_entity_poly.entity_id
_entity_poly.type
_entity_poly.pdbx_seq_one_letter_code
_entity_poly.pdbx_strand_id
1 'polypeptide(L)'
;MTQLTDFLVDDIMETSKEKESLVNKKEYPISSVAKNEWKSFAMYTVEARAIPNMIDGLKPVQRFYLYSSILNSKSDFKKVSAISGIISDYGYNHGEASAAGSGQLMAATWNNNICLIEGR
;
A
#
# COMPACT_ATOMS: atom_id res chain seq x y z
N MET A 1 13.04 54.71 25.43
CA MET A 1 13.64 53.38 25.16
C MET A 1 12.76 52.21 25.64
N THR A 2 11.78 52.41 26.47
CA THR A 2 10.93 51.33 27.06
C THR A 2 9.80 50.83 26.15
N GLN A 3 9.32 51.62 25.20
CA GLN A 3 8.19 51.24 24.33
C GLN A 3 8.53 50.20 23.23
N LEU A 4 9.80 50.11 22.82
CA LEU A 4 10.22 49.18 21.76
C LEU A 4 10.41 47.73 22.30
N THR A 5 10.77 47.64 23.59
CA THR A 5 10.94 46.33 24.25
C THR A 5 9.59 45.70 24.60
N ASP A 6 8.58 46.51 24.95
CA ASP A 6 7.26 46.01 25.27
C ASP A 6 6.55 45.45 24.01
N PHE A 7 6.71 46.11 22.86
CA PHE A 7 6.17 45.64 21.59
C PHE A 7 6.79 44.32 21.13
N LEU A 8 8.11 44.13 21.29
CA LEU A 8 8.81 42.90 20.96
C LEU A 8 8.45 41.72 21.87
N VAL A 9 8.14 42.03 23.15
CA VAL A 9 7.71 40.98 24.11
C VAL A 9 6.30 40.52 23.82
N ASP A 10 5.41 41.41 23.43
CA ASP A 10 4.03 41.03 23.06
C ASP A 10 3.99 40.20 21.77
N ASP A 11 4.77 40.55 20.75
CA ASP A 11 4.91 39.76 19.52
C ASP A 11 5.47 38.34 19.78
N ILE A 12 6.44 38.21 20.69
CA ILE A 12 7.01 36.91 21.08
C ILE A 12 6.00 36.08 21.86
N MET A 13 5.19 36.73 22.72
CA MET A 13 4.14 36.04 23.49
C MET A 13 2.97 35.62 22.61
N GLU A 14 2.58 36.39 21.60
CA GLU A 14 1.55 36.02 20.62
C GLU A 14 2.00 34.86 19.74
N THR A 15 3.23 34.89 19.22
CA THR A 15 3.79 33.78 18.44
C THR A 15 3.96 32.51 19.25
N SER A 16 4.20 32.59 20.55
CA SER A 16 4.25 31.46 21.47
C SER A 16 2.86 30.85 21.70
N LYS A 17 1.83 31.67 21.86
CA LYS A 17 0.45 31.21 22.01
C LYS A 17 -0.11 30.62 20.72
N GLU A 18 0.24 31.17 19.56
CA GLU A 18 -0.11 30.58 18.26
C GLU A 18 0.57 29.21 18.05
N LYS A 19 1.84 29.05 18.42
CA LYS A 19 2.53 27.76 18.38
C LYS A 19 1.93 26.75 19.34
N GLU A 20 1.48 27.13 20.50
CA GLU A 20 0.76 26.23 21.43
C GLU A 20 -0.62 25.85 20.91
N SER A 21 -1.33 26.75 20.21
CA SER A 21 -2.62 26.41 19.59
C SER A 21 -2.50 25.49 18.37
N LEU A 22 -1.36 25.54 17.65
CA LEU A 22 -1.06 24.65 16.53
C LEU A 22 -0.64 23.25 16.99
N VAL A 23 -0.19 23.09 18.22
CA VAL A 23 0.03 21.79 18.87
C VAL A 23 -1.20 21.42 19.69
N ASN A 24 -2.36 21.43 19.09
CA ASN A 24 -3.54 20.81 19.66
C ASN A 24 -3.32 19.29 19.60
N LYS A 25 -2.55 18.77 20.55
CA LYS A 25 -2.39 17.33 20.78
C LYS A 25 -3.77 16.80 21.15
N LYS A 26 -4.54 16.38 20.16
CA LYS A 26 -5.70 15.56 20.40
C LYS A 26 -5.19 14.29 21.08
N GLU A 27 -5.34 14.21 22.38
CA GLU A 27 -5.07 12.99 23.13
C GLU A 27 -6.13 11.96 22.74
N TYR A 28 -5.72 10.97 21.95
CA TYR A 28 -6.57 9.83 21.64
C TYR A 28 -6.23 8.70 22.60
N PRO A 29 -7.19 8.19 23.36
CA PRO A 29 -6.95 6.98 24.15
C PRO A 29 -6.55 5.84 23.21
N ILE A 30 -5.54 5.07 23.58
CA ILE A 30 -5.00 3.97 22.77
C ILE A 30 -6.09 2.95 22.37
N SER A 31 -7.09 2.78 23.20
CA SER A 31 -8.26 1.94 22.91
C SER A 31 -9.09 2.47 21.74
N SER A 32 -9.17 3.79 21.56
CA SER A 32 -9.86 4.42 20.42
C SER A 32 -9.06 4.24 19.12
N VAL A 33 -7.73 4.42 19.19
CA VAL A 33 -6.83 4.17 18.07
C VAL A 33 -6.91 2.71 17.64
N ALA A 34 -6.86 1.78 18.58
CA ALA A 34 -6.97 0.35 18.28
C ALA A 34 -8.32 -0.03 17.65
N LYS A 35 -9.42 0.53 18.14
CA LYS A 35 -10.76 0.22 17.62
C LYS A 35 -11.04 0.83 16.25
N ASN A 36 -10.56 2.02 15.98
CA ASN A 36 -10.91 2.75 14.78
C ASN A 36 -9.82 2.62 13.70
N GLU A 37 -8.59 3.02 14.02
CA GLU A 37 -7.50 3.09 13.05
C GLU A 37 -6.97 1.70 12.69
N TRP A 38 -6.64 0.89 13.67
CA TRP A 38 -6.12 -0.46 13.42
C TRP A 38 -7.16 -1.37 12.79
N LYS A 39 -8.41 -1.27 13.21
CA LYS A 39 -9.49 -2.04 12.59
C LYS A 39 -9.67 -1.67 11.13
N SER A 40 -9.71 -0.37 10.82
CA SER A 40 -9.82 0.12 9.43
C SER A 40 -8.64 -0.34 8.58
N PHE A 41 -7.43 -0.25 9.10
CA PHE A 41 -6.23 -0.73 8.42
C PHE A 41 -6.23 -2.26 8.22
N ALA A 42 -6.65 -3.01 9.23
CA ALA A 42 -6.76 -4.47 9.14
C ALA A 42 -7.80 -4.89 8.08
N MET A 43 -8.96 -4.25 8.06
CA MET A 43 -10.01 -4.49 7.05
C MET A 43 -9.49 -4.19 5.64
N TYR A 44 -8.88 -3.03 5.44
CA TYR A 44 -8.24 -2.68 4.17
C TYR A 44 -7.20 -3.71 3.72
N THR A 45 -6.33 -4.15 4.63
CA THR A 45 -5.29 -5.14 4.32
C THR A 45 -5.89 -6.49 3.92
N VAL A 46 -6.94 -6.92 4.61
CA VAL A 46 -7.63 -8.18 4.29
C VAL A 46 -8.31 -8.10 2.93
N GLU A 47 -9.04 -7.04 2.65
CA GLU A 47 -9.75 -6.85 1.37
C GLU A 47 -8.79 -6.67 0.20
N ALA A 48 -7.76 -5.83 0.36
CA ALA A 48 -6.85 -5.48 -0.73
C ALA A 48 -5.78 -6.54 -1.01
N ARG A 49 -5.56 -7.52 -0.11
CA ARG A 49 -4.45 -8.47 -0.24
C ARG A 49 -4.85 -9.92 -0.07
N ALA A 50 -5.67 -10.26 0.93
CA ALA A 50 -5.84 -11.64 1.39
C ALA A 50 -7.05 -12.34 0.78
N ILE A 51 -8.16 -11.63 0.56
CA ILE A 51 -9.42 -12.22 0.09
C ILE A 51 -9.44 -12.31 -1.43
N PRO A 52 -9.65 -13.52 -1.98
CA PRO A 52 -9.89 -13.69 -3.42
C PRO A 52 -11.21 -13.04 -3.84
N ASN A 53 -11.26 -12.54 -5.07
CA ASN A 53 -12.50 -12.01 -5.62
C ASN A 53 -13.50 -13.14 -5.91
N MET A 54 -14.76 -12.90 -5.63
CA MET A 54 -15.83 -13.87 -5.81
C MET A 54 -16.06 -14.26 -7.29
N ILE A 55 -15.73 -13.36 -8.23
CA ILE A 55 -16.01 -13.58 -9.65
C ILE A 55 -14.96 -14.50 -10.29
N ASP A 56 -13.68 -14.26 -10.02
CA ASP A 56 -12.56 -14.95 -10.68
C ASP A 56 -11.70 -15.81 -9.75
N GLY A 57 -11.96 -15.74 -8.44
CA GLY A 57 -11.19 -16.49 -7.44
C GLY A 57 -9.76 -15.99 -7.24
N LEU A 58 -9.35 -14.90 -7.89
CA LEU A 58 -8.00 -14.38 -7.83
C LEU A 58 -7.84 -13.35 -6.73
N LYS A 59 -6.71 -13.40 -6.04
CA LYS A 59 -6.25 -12.30 -5.20
C LYS A 59 -5.79 -11.12 -6.05
N PRO A 60 -5.82 -9.88 -5.54
CA PRO A 60 -5.40 -8.71 -6.32
C PRO A 60 -4.03 -8.87 -6.98
N VAL A 61 -3.01 -9.34 -6.27
CA VAL A 61 -1.66 -9.56 -6.82
C VAL A 61 -1.66 -10.54 -7.99
N GLN A 62 -2.45 -11.61 -7.91
CA GLN A 62 -2.55 -12.61 -8.97
C GLN A 62 -3.18 -12.01 -10.23
N ARG A 63 -4.20 -11.19 -10.06
CA ARG A 63 -4.86 -10.50 -11.19
C ARG A 63 -3.93 -9.51 -11.86
N PHE A 64 -3.21 -8.70 -11.10
CA PHE A 64 -2.21 -7.78 -11.65
C PHE A 64 -1.11 -8.52 -12.41
N TYR A 65 -0.61 -9.63 -11.84
CA TYR A 65 0.43 -10.43 -12.47
C TYR A 65 -0.06 -11.08 -13.76
N LEU A 66 -1.24 -11.68 -13.75
CA LEU A 66 -1.85 -12.30 -14.94
C LEU A 66 -2.13 -11.25 -16.02
N TYR A 67 -2.69 -10.10 -15.66
CA TYR A 67 -2.93 -9.00 -16.60
C TYR A 67 -1.64 -8.49 -17.24
N SER A 68 -0.61 -8.25 -16.43
CA SER A 68 0.71 -7.85 -16.93
C SER A 68 1.31 -8.92 -17.85
N SER A 69 1.16 -10.19 -17.51
CA SER A 69 1.64 -11.30 -18.33
C SER A 69 0.96 -11.35 -19.69
N ILE A 70 -0.36 -11.23 -19.74
CA ILE A 70 -1.14 -11.23 -21.00
C ILE A 70 -0.70 -10.09 -21.91
N LEU A 71 -0.54 -8.88 -21.37
CA LEU A 71 -0.18 -7.72 -22.18
C LEU A 71 1.28 -7.76 -22.69
N ASN A 72 2.19 -8.30 -21.88
CA ASN A 72 3.63 -8.15 -22.16
C ASN A 72 4.29 -9.44 -22.71
N SER A 73 3.73 -10.62 -22.48
CA SER A 73 4.32 -11.87 -22.99
C SER A 73 3.94 -12.17 -24.44
N LYS A 74 2.74 -11.77 -24.85
CA LYS A 74 2.19 -12.11 -26.18
C LYS A 74 2.36 -13.59 -26.50
N SER A 75 3.36 -13.93 -27.34
CA SER A 75 3.68 -15.32 -27.74
C SER A 75 5.01 -15.82 -27.20
N ASP A 76 5.75 -15.01 -26.45
CA ASP A 76 7.09 -15.36 -25.98
C ASP A 76 7.18 -15.49 -24.47
N PHE A 77 8.05 -16.41 -24.01
CA PHE A 77 8.38 -16.47 -22.59
C PHE A 77 9.13 -15.22 -22.12
N LYS A 78 8.71 -14.68 -21.00
CA LYS A 78 9.34 -13.54 -20.36
C LYS A 78 9.92 -13.92 -19.01
N LYS A 79 11.00 -13.25 -18.63
CA LYS A 79 11.57 -13.41 -17.29
C LYS A 79 10.56 -12.97 -16.24
N VAL A 80 10.47 -13.71 -15.15
CA VAL A 80 9.61 -13.37 -13.99
C VAL A 80 9.91 -11.97 -13.49
N SER A 81 11.21 -11.60 -13.40
CA SER A 81 11.62 -10.25 -12.98
C SER A 81 11.12 -9.14 -13.93
N ALA A 82 11.07 -9.39 -15.24
CA ALA A 82 10.56 -8.40 -16.19
C ALA A 82 9.07 -8.15 -16.01
N ILE A 83 8.27 -9.21 -15.82
CA ILE A 83 6.84 -9.08 -15.56
C ILE A 83 6.60 -8.40 -14.20
N SER A 84 7.34 -8.79 -13.16
CA SER A 84 7.20 -8.22 -11.82
C SER A 84 7.60 -6.75 -11.74
N GLY A 85 8.58 -6.30 -12.54
CA GLY A 85 8.97 -4.89 -12.61
C GLY A 85 7.90 -4.00 -13.25
N ILE A 86 7.22 -4.51 -14.27
CA ILE A 86 6.18 -3.75 -14.97
C ILE A 86 4.87 -3.69 -14.16
N ILE A 87 4.65 -4.60 -13.24
CA ILE A 87 3.36 -4.72 -12.53
C ILE A 87 3.01 -3.47 -11.71
N SER A 88 4.00 -2.70 -11.29
CA SER A 88 3.82 -1.43 -10.59
C SER A 88 3.19 -0.35 -11.48
N ASP A 89 3.45 -0.38 -12.78
CA ASP A 89 2.86 0.55 -13.74
C ASP A 89 1.33 0.36 -13.86
N TYR A 90 0.86 -0.83 -13.50
CA TYR A 90 -0.57 -1.16 -13.45
C TYR A 90 -1.22 -0.91 -12.09
N GLY A 91 -0.49 -0.30 -11.14
CA GLY A 91 -1.00 0.10 -9.82
C GLY A 91 -0.71 -0.85 -8.67
N TYR A 92 0.13 -1.87 -8.85
CA TYR A 92 0.53 -2.76 -7.76
C TYR A 92 1.72 -2.20 -6.98
N ASN A 93 1.48 -1.70 -5.77
CA ASN A 93 2.46 -0.96 -4.96
C ASN A 93 3.02 -1.75 -3.74
N HIS A 94 2.98 -3.09 -3.78
CA HIS A 94 3.39 -3.92 -2.63
C HIS A 94 4.72 -4.67 -2.85
N GLY A 95 5.53 -4.20 -3.80
CA GLY A 95 6.88 -4.69 -4.07
C GLY A 95 6.94 -5.84 -5.09
N GLU A 96 8.00 -5.82 -5.90
CA GLU A 96 8.22 -6.75 -7.01
C GLU A 96 8.43 -8.20 -6.55
N ALA A 97 9.08 -8.41 -5.40
CA ALA A 97 9.32 -9.74 -4.86
C ALA A 97 8.02 -10.48 -4.51
N SER A 98 7.01 -9.77 -3.97
CA SER A 98 5.69 -10.32 -3.69
C SER A 98 4.97 -10.72 -4.98
N ALA A 99 5.08 -9.88 -6.01
CA ALA A 99 4.52 -10.15 -7.34
C ALA A 99 5.19 -11.36 -8.00
N ALA A 100 6.52 -11.43 -7.97
CA ALA A 100 7.30 -12.55 -8.51
C ALA A 100 6.92 -13.87 -7.84
N GLY A 101 6.86 -13.91 -6.52
CA GLY A 101 6.45 -15.09 -5.76
C GLY A 101 5.02 -15.54 -6.11
N SER A 102 4.11 -14.60 -6.30
CA SER A 102 2.74 -14.90 -6.73
C SER A 102 2.72 -15.53 -8.13
N GLY A 103 3.47 -14.96 -9.09
CA GLY A 103 3.58 -15.49 -10.45
C GLY A 103 4.17 -16.91 -10.49
N GLN A 104 5.22 -17.16 -9.70
CA GLN A 104 5.82 -18.50 -9.57
C GLN A 104 4.82 -19.52 -9.02
N LEU A 105 4.04 -19.16 -8.01
CA LEU A 105 3.00 -20.04 -7.47
C LEU A 105 1.88 -20.30 -8.46
N MET A 106 1.49 -19.33 -9.29
CA MET A 106 0.48 -19.51 -10.33
C MET A 106 0.95 -20.42 -11.48
N ALA A 107 2.26 -20.46 -11.75
CA ALA A 107 2.86 -21.33 -12.75
C ALA A 107 3.18 -22.74 -12.23
N ALA A 108 3.11 -22.97 -10.92
CA ALA A 108 3.47 -24.24 -10.29
C ALA A 108 2.39 -25.30 -10.53
N THR A 109 2.72 -26.34 -11.31
CA THR A 109 1.79 -27.41 -11.69
C THR A 109 1.35 -28.29 -10.52
N TRP A 110 2.18 -28.38 -9.47
CA TRP A 110 1.85 -29.16 -8.24
C TRP A 110 0.93 -28.43 -7.28
N ASN A 111 0.75 -27.12 -7.47
CA ASN A 111 -0.03 -26.26 -6.57
C ASN A 111 -1.38 -25.85 -7.16
N ASN A 112 -1.55 -25.95 -8.46
CA ASN A 112 -2.73 -25.47 -9.15
C ASN A 112 -3.40 -26.61 -9.93
N ASN A 113 -4.71 -26.71 -9.82
CA ASN A 113 -5.48 -27.66 -10.63
C ASN A 113 -5.48 -27.27 -12.12
N ILE A 114 -5.55 -25.96 -12.39
CA ILE A 114 -5.39 -25.38 -13.72
C ILE A 114 -4.35 -24.26 -13.61
N CYS A 115 -3.25 -24.39 -14.33
CA CYS A 115 -2.22 -23.36 -14.39
C CYS A 115 -2.65 -22.29 -15.41
N LEU A 116 -2.83 -21.07 -14.93
CA LEU A 116 -3.14 -19.92 -15.79
C LEU A 116 -1.90 -19.33 -16.46
N ILE A 117 -0.72 -19.71 -16.01
CA ILE A 117 0.58 -19.27 -16.52
C ILE A 117 1.43 -20.51 -16.73
N GLU A 118 2.05 -20.62 -17.90
CA GLU A 118 3.05 -21.65 -18.18
C GLU A 118 4.43 -21.19 -17.69
N GLY A 119 5.07 -21.99 -16.85
CA GLY A 119 6.42 -21.77 -16.35
C GLY A 119 7.45 -22.68 -17.02
N ARG A 120 8.67 -22.16 -17.18
CA ARG A 120 9.86 -22.93 -17.61
C ARG A 120 10.99 -22.77 -16.61
#